data_b9c0ca6bbaeb1fc670c8e2623b22e167
#
_entry.id   b9c0ca6bbaeb1fc670c8e2623b22e167
#
_cell.length_a   1.000
_cell.length_b   1.000
_cell.length_c   1.000
_cell.angle_alpha   90.00
_cell.angle_beta   90.00
_cell.angle_gamma   90.00
#
_symmetry.space_group_name_H-M   'P 1'
#
loop_
_entity.id
_entity.type
_entity.pdbx_description
1 polymer ?
#
loop_
_entity_poly.entity_id
_entity_poly.type
_entity_poly.pdbx_seq_one_letter_code
_entity_poly.pdbx_strand_id
1 'polypeptide(L)'
;MQSLNTVTDRFSLVEKIRKHTPQNNRNYVIQSVRDTFNSPETKERIALGEMYGYYGHGRRAMHYNKTKSLNLPEVSVVMVDGKPVVLENVPSNRTIDISIDDNGIVTHTQEILDTDTGRIVQGMINSGAGGWSWATSGPDSSVSLVKSFHGFDYVTVPNYISLDKKSLMLESAEERDAAIHAALIEQG
;
A
#
# COMPACT_ATOMS: atom_id res chain seq x y z
N MET A 1 -7.71 19.65 6.44
CA MET A 1 -8.43 18.35 6.53
C MET A 1 -8.22 17.74 7.91
N GLN A 2 -9.28 17.21 8.48
CA GLN A 2 -9.15 16.48 9.73
C GLN A 2 -8.65 15.06 9.49
N SER A 3 -8.04 14.49 10.51
CA SER A 3 -7.56 13.11 10.53
C SER A 3 -8.57 12.22 11.26
N LEU A 4 -8.91 11.08 10.67
CA LEU A 4 -9.73 10.06 11.33
C LEU A 4 -8.88 9.16 12.22
N ASN A 5 -7.69 8.82 11.77
CA ASN A 5 -6.82 7.84 12.43
C ASN A 5 -5.41 7.92 11.86
N THR A 6 -4.47 7.39 12.61
CA THR A 6 -3.08 7.21 12.18
C THR A 6 -2.75 5.73 12.35
N VAL A 7 -2.26 5.10 11.29
CA VAL A 7 -1.92 3.67 11.29
C VAL A 7 -0.49 3.46 10.82
N THR A 8 0.21 2.52 11.44
CA THR A 8 1.55 2.10 11.04
C THR A 8 1.47 0.69 10.49
N ASP A 9 2.14 0.45 9.36
CA ASP A 9 2.18 -0.82 8.69
C ASP A 9 3.61 -1.19 8.31
N ARG A 10 3.88 -2.50 8.21
CA ARG A 10 5.18 -3.02 7.82
C ARG A 10 5.00 -4.15 6.83
N PHE A 11 5.87 -4.20 5.83
CA PHE A 11 5.90 -5.31 4.88
C PHE A 11 7.34 -5.58 4.42
N SER A 12 7.59 -6.81 3.98
CA SER A 12 8.91 -7.22 3.51
C SER A 12 8.97 -7.21 1.99
N LEU A 13 9.99 -6.58 1.43
CA LEU A 13 10.30 -6.66 -0.01
C LEU A 13 10.98 -7.99 -0.37
N VAL A 14 11.51 -8.70 0.60
CA VAL A 14 12.33 -9.91 0.40
C VAL A 14 11.51 -11.17 0.68
N GLU A 15 10.78 -11.22 1.78
CA GLU A 15 9.98 -12.37 2.16
C GLU A 15 8.68 -12.42 1.37
N LYS A 16 8.52 -13.43 0.52
CA LYS A 16 7.32 -13.61 -0.31
C LYS A 16 6.28 -14.44 0.45
N ILE A 17 5.29 -13.79 1.02
CA ILE A 17 4.28 -14.41 1.90
C ILE A 17 3.19 -15.12 1.10
N ARG A 18 2.74 -14.50 -0.01
CA ARG A 18 1.74 -15.13 -0.88
C ARG A 18 2.37 -16.30 -1.64
N LYS A 19 1.80 -17.49 -1.50
CA LYS A 19 2.30 -18.71 -2.15
C LYS A 19 1.43 -19.17 -3.30
N HIS A 20 0.13 -18.87 -3.24
CA HIS A 20 -0.87 -19.39 -4.19
C HIS A 20 -1.65 -18.29 -4.91
N THR A 21 -1.50 -17.05 -4.51
CA THR A 21 -2.11 -15.88 -5.13
C THR A 21 -1.03 -14.94 -5.65
N PRO A 22 -1.35 -14.08 -6.65
CA PRO A 22 -0.34 -13.21 -7.24
C PRO A 22 0.33 -12.31 -6.23
N GLN A 23 1.64 -12.24 -6.30
CA GLN A 23 2.49 -11.34 -5.54
C GLN A 23 3.49 -10.68 -6.48
N ASN A 24 3.95 -9.49 -6.12
CA ASN A 24 5.01 -8.81 -6.84
C ASN A 24 6.31 -9.63 -6.76
N ASN A 25 6.83 -10.06 -7.92
CA ASN A 25 8.03 -10.87 -8.02
C ASN A 25 9.30 -10.05 -8.28
N ARG A 26 9.23 -8.74 -8.16
CA ARG A 26 10.38 -7.87 -8.37
C ARG A 26 11.43 -8.09 -7.28
N ASN A 27 12.69 -8.00 -7.70
CA ASN A 27 13.85 -8.11 -6.80
C ASN A 27 14.41 -6.71 -6.56
N TYR A 28 13.87 -6.02 -5.57
CA TYR A 28 14.26 -4.64 -5.29
C TYR A 28 15.66 -4.54 -4.71
N VAL A 29 16.44 -3.59 -5.21
CA VAL A 29 17.70 -3.18 -4.60
C VAL A 29 17.37 -2.29 -3.40
N ILE A 30 17.62 -2.78 -2.19
CA ILE A 30 17.24 -2.09 -0.93
C ILE A 30 17.83 -0.69 -0.87
N GLN A 31 19.08 -0.51 -1.30
CA GLN A 31 19.72 0.81 -1.28
C GLN A 31 18.99 1.81 -2.19
N SER A 32 18.47 1.38 -3.34
CA SER A 32 17.70 2.26 -4.23
C SER A 32 16.40 2.72 -3.58
N VAL A 33 15.75 1.85 -2.82
CA VAL A 33 14.54 2.18 -2.07
C VAL A 33 14.88 3.19 -0.96
N ARG A 34 15.94 2.93 -0.21
CA ARG A 34 16.40 3.83 0.87
C ARG A 34 16.75 5.21 0.33
N ASP A 35 17.50 5.27 -0.77
CA ASP A 35 17.90 6.53 -1.39
C ASP A 35 16.68 7.34 -1.84
N THR A 36 15.67 6.68 -2.39
CA THR A 36 14.44 7.32 -2.83
C THR A 36 13.61 7.81 -1.65
N PHE A 37 13.49 7.02 -0.57
CA PHE A 37 12.79 7.46 0.64
C PHE A 37 13.48 8.67 1.31
N ASN A 38 14.79 8.77 1.17
CA ASN A 38 15.57 9.87 1.73
C ASN A 38 15.83 11.01 0.73
N SER A 39 15.26 10.92 -0.48
CA SER A 39 15.44 11.97 -1.48
C SER A 39 14.81 13.29 -1.02
N PRO A 40 15.37 14.44 -1.47
CA PRO A 40 14.82 15.75 -1.11
C PRO A 40 13.34 15.89 -1.49
N GLU A 41 12.92 15.39 -2.66
CA GLU A 41 11.54 15.46 -3.12
C GLU A 41 10.60 14.66 -2.20
N THR A 42 10.95 13.42 -1.86
CA THR A 42 10.13 12.60 -0.97
C THR A 42 9.98 13.25 0.40
N LYS A 43 11.07 13.71 0.97
CA LYS A 43 11.06 14.39 2.28
C LYS A 43 10.25 15.67 2.28
N GLU A 44 10.38 16.47 1.24
CA GLU A 44 9.62 17.71 1.11
C GLU A 44 8.11 17.43 1.01
N ARG A 45 7.70 16.48 0.18
CA ARG A 45 6.28 16.15 0.03
C ARG A 45 5.68 15.60 1.31
N ILE A 46 6.41 14.76 2.04
CA ILE A 46 5.97 14.26 3.35
C ILE A 46 5.85 15.40 4.35
N ALA A 47 6.85 16.25 4.42
CA ALA A 47 6.86 17.40 5.36
C ALA A 47 5.73 18.39 5.10
N LEU A 48 5.37 18.61 3.83
CA LEU A 48 4.28 19.49 3.44
C LEU A 48 2.89 18.83 3.57
N GLY A 49 2.83 17.52 3.89
CA GLY A 49 1.57 16.79 3.96
C GLY A 49 0.94 16.51 2.61
N GLU A 50 1.74 16.45 1.55
CA GLU A 50 1.31 16.29 0.16
C GLU A 50 1.59 14.90 -0.42
N MET A 51 2.09 13.96 0.38
CA MET A 51 2.33 12.59 -0.07
C MET A 51 1.04 11.77 0.01
N TYR A 52 0.08 12.12 -0.82
CA TYR A 52 -1.26 11.57 -0.80
C TYR A 52 -1.35 10.15 -1.33
N GLY A 53 -2.32 9.41 -0.79
CA GLY A 53 -2.74 8.11 -1.29
C GLY A 53 -4.24 8.07 -1.50
N TYR A 54 -4.68 7.02 -2.19
CA TYR A 54 -6.05 6.92 -2.69
C TYR A 54 -6.64 5.54 -2.39
N TYR A 55 -7.97 5.46 -2.44
CA TYR A 55 -8.65 4.18 -2.38
C TYR A 55 -8.53 3.51 -3.76
N GLY A 56 -7.73 2.44 -3.84
CA GLY A 56 -7.42 1.74 -5.07
C GLY A 56 -6.35 2.43 -5.91
N HIS A 57 -5.75 1.67 -6.84
CA HIS A 57 -4.76 2.19 -7.79
C HIS A 57 -5.35 2.70 -9.10
N GLY A 58 -6.66 2.55 -9.32
CA GLY A 58 -7.28 2.77 -10.62
C GLY A 58 -7.05 4.17 -11.19
N ARG A 59 -7.23 5.20 -10.36
CA ARG A 59 -7.03 6.60 -10.78
C ARG A 59 -5.58 6.89 -11.15
N ARG A 60 -4.62 6.38 -10.37
CA ARG A 60 -3.19 6.53 -10.70
C ARG A 60 -2.83 5.83 -12.00
N ALA A 61 -3.33 4.61 -12.20
CA ALA A 61 -3.05 3.83 -13.41
C ALA A 61 -3.57 4.54 -14.67
N MET A 62 -4.79 5.06 -14.62
CA MET A 62 -5.37 5.82 -15.72
C MET A 62 -4.57 7.08 -16.03
N HIS A 63 -4.18 7.82 -15.00
CA HIS A 63 -3.39 9.04 -15.17
C HIS A 63 -1.99 8.74 -15.71
N TYR A 64 -1.34 7.69 -15.20
CA TYR A 64 -0.04 7.26 -15.67
C TYR A 64 -0.06 6.84 -17.15
N ASN A 65 -1.07 6.10 -17.56
CA ASN A 65 -1.21 5.69 -18.97
C ASN A 65 -1.32 6.89 -19.90
N LYS A 66 -1.94 7.97 -19.44
CA LYS A 66 -2.16 9.19 -20.23
C LYS A 66 -0.95 10.15 -20.19
N THR A 67 -0.31 10.31 -19.03
CA THR A 67 0.69 11.37 -18.79
C THR A 67 2.08 10.87 -18.43
N LYS A 68 2.22 9.59 -18.10
CA LYS A 68 3.43 8.97 -17.53
C LYS A 68 3.81 9.53 -16.16
N SER A 69 2.87 10.14 -15.45
CA SER A 69 3.04 10.60 -14.07
C SER A 69 2.19 9.78 -13.11
N LEU A 70 2.75 9.41 -11.96
CA LEU A 70 2.05 8.75 -10.86
C LEU A 70 1.50 9.74 -9.85
N ASN A 71 1.74 11.04 -10.03
CA ASN A 71 1.20 12.10 -9.18
C ASN A 71 -0.16 12.53 -9.72
N LEU A 72 -1.23 12.17 -9.00
CA LEU A 72 -2.58 12.55 -9.40
C LEU A 72 -2.82 14.04 -9.17
N PRO A 73 -3.39 14.74 -10.18
CA PRO A 73 -3.89 16.10 -9.98
C PRO A 73 -5.19 16.07 -9.18
N GLU A 74 -5.64 17.23 -8.77
CA GLU A 74 -6.93 17.39 -8.05
C GLU A 74 -8.10 16.81 -8.85
N VAL A 75 -8.09 17.02 -10.17
CA VAL A 75 -9.11 16.49 -11.07
C VAL A 75 -8.46 15.84 -12.29
N SER A 76 -9.12 14.82 -12.82
CA SER A 76 -8.75 14.17 -14.08
C SER A 76 -9.93 14.27 -15.04
N VAL A 77 -9.65 14.45 -16.34
CA VAL A 77 -10.66 14.44 -17.38
C VAL A 77 -10.50 13.17 -18.20
N VAL A 78 -11.55 12.37 -18.29
CA VAL A 78 -11.60 11.15 -19.10
C VAL A 78 -12.69 11.25 -20.14
N MET A 79 -12.51 10.58 -21.27
CA MET A 79 -13.51 10.52 -22.33
C MET A 79 -14.37 9.27 -22.16
N VAL A 80 -15.69 9.46 -22.03
CA VAL A 80 -16.65 8.39 -21.93
C VAL A 80 -17.68 8.59 -23.04
N ASP A 81 -17.77 7.64 -23.96
CA ASP A 81 -18.68 7.71 -25.13
C ASP A 81 -18.53 9.01 -25.92
N GLY A 82 -17.28 9.47 -26.13
CA GLY A 82 -16.98 10.70 -26.86
C GLY A 82 -17.22 11.99 -26.08
N LYS A 83 -17.58 11.92 -24.80
CA LYS A 83 -17.85 13.08 -23.95
C LYS A 83 -16.82 13.19 -22.83
N PRO A 84 -16.34 14.41 -22.48
CA PRO A 84 -15.47 14.59 -21.35
C PRO A 84 -16.22 14.41 -20.03
N VAL A 85 -15.63 13.63 -19.12
CA VAL A 85 -16.11 13.44 -17.76
C VAL A 85 -15.01 13.89 -16.80
N VAL A 86 -15.35 14.76 -15.88
CA VAL A 86 -14.43 15.25 -14.84
C VAL A 86 -14.51 14.32 -13.63
N LEU A 87 -13.36 13.79 -13.23
CA LEU A 87 -13.23 12.95 -12.03
C LEU A 87 -12.45 13.70 -10.97
N GLU A 88 -13.03 13.81 -9.78
CA GLU A 88 -12.34 14.35 -8.62
C GLU A 88 -11.45 13.26 -7.99
N ASN A 89 -10.19 13.58 -7.73
CA ASN A 89 -9.24 12.67 -7.11
C ASN A 89 -9.08 13.05 -5.64
N VAL A 90 -9.99 12.55 -4.82
CA VAL A 90 -10.01 12.85 -3.38
C VAL A 90 -9.10 11.85 -2.65
N PRO A 91 -8.05 12.32 -1.95
CA PRO A 91 -7.17 11.42 -1.22
C PRO A 91 -7.88 10.79 0.00
N SER A 92 -7.58 9.51 0.25
CA SER A 92 -8.03 8.80 1.43
C SER A 92 -7.04 8.93 2.60
N ASN A 93 -5.78 9.16 2.29
CA ASN A 93 -4.70 9.14 3.27
C ASN A 93 -3.50 9.95 2.76
N ARG A 94 -2.54 10.14 3.66
CA ARG A 94 -1.22 10.64 3.29
C ARG A 94 -0.14 9.99 4.14
N THR A 95 1.03 9.80 3.55
CA THR A 95 2.20 9.24 4.23
C THR A 95 2.82 10.33 5.11
N ILE A 96 3.00 10.03 6.38
CA ILE A 96 3.65 10.95 7.33
C ILE A 96 5.02 10.47 7.79
N ASP A 97 5.33 9.20 7.59
CA ASP A 97 6.65 8.62 7.86
C ASP A 97 6.88 7.38 7.01
N ILE A 98 8.13 7.16 6.61
CA ILE A 98 8.53 6.00 5.83
C ILE A 98 10.01 5.69 6.04
N SER A 99 10.32 4.40 6.15
CA SER A 99 11.70 3.92 6.29
C SER A 99 11.83 2.50 5.75
N ILE A 100 13.06 2.09 5.49
CA ILE A 100 13.39 0.70 5.15
C ILE A 100 14.64 0.29 5.93
N ASP A 101 14.64 -0.91 6.48
CA ASP A 101 15.79 -1.46 7.18
C ASP A 101 16.70 -2.28 6.25
N ASP A 102 17.80 -2.78 6.77
CA ASP A 102 18.78 -3.55 5.99
C ASP A 102 18.26 -4.93 5.57
N ASN A 103 17.19 -5.41 6.20
CA ASN A 103 16.52 -6.67 5.86
C ASN A 103 15.42 -6.50 4.79
N GLY A 104 15.21 -5.29 4.30
CA GLY A 104 14.19 -5.01 3.28
C GLY A 104 12.79 -4.86 3.83
N ILE A 105 12.66 -4.60 5.14
CA ILE A 105 11.36 -4.34 5.76
C ILE A 105 11.06 -2.86 5.66
N VAL A 106 9.97 -2.53 4.98
CA VAL A 106 9.43 -1.17 4.87
C VAL A 106 8.48 -0.94 6.03
N THR A 107 8.68 0.15 6.74
CA THR A 107 7.77 0.64 7.78
C THR A 107 7.23 1.98 7.35
N HIS A 108 5.93 2.15 7.36
CA HIS A 108 5.31 3.43 7.00
C HIS A 108 4.14 3.75 7.92
N THR A 109 3.89 5.03 8.07
CA THR A 109 2.78 5.54 8.86
C THR A 109 1.88 6.38 7.96
N GLN A 110 0.61 6.05 7.95
CA GLN A 110 -0.41 6.73 7.15
C GLN A 110 -1.39 7.46 8.06
N GLU A 111 -1.68 8.68 7.70
CA GLU A 111 -2.78 9.44 8.29
C GLU A 111 -4.01 9.26 7.41
N ILE A 112 -5.09 8.71 7.99
CA ILE A 112 -6.36 8.54 7.30
C ILE A 112 -7.12 9.85 7.38
N LEU A 113 -7.46 10.41 6.23
CA LEU A 113 -8.08 11.73 6.15
C LEU A 113 -9.61 11.63 6.31
N ASP A 114 -10.22 12.67 6.85
CA ASP A 114 -11.68 12.75 6.96
C ASP A 114 -12.28 13.21 5.62
N THR A 115 -12.23 12.31 4.66
CA THR A 115 -12.81 12.42 3.32
C THR A 115 -13.71 11.22 3.09
N ASP A 116 -14.55 11.25 2.06
CA ASP A 116 -15.41 10.10 1.74
C ASP A 116 -14.59 8.83 1.51
N THR A 117 -13.51 8.94 0.74
CA THR A 117 -12.62 7.80 0.48
C THR A 117 -11.82 7.41 1.72
N GLY A 118 -11.44 8.36 2.57
CA GLY A 118 -10.79 8.08 3.85
C GLY A 118 -11.68 7.28 4.79
N ARG A 119 -12.96 7.61 4.86
CA ARG A 119 -13.93 6.84 5.66
C ARG A 119 -14.13 5.43 5.13
N ILE A 120 -14.10 5.23 3.81
CA ILE A 120 -14.13 3.90 3.19
C ILE A 120 -12.90 3.09 3.62
N VAL A 121 -11.72 3.66 3.49
CA VAL A 121 -10.46 3.00 3.88
C VAL A 121 -10.47 2.66 5.37
N GLN A 122 -10.91 3.57 6.23
CA GLN A 122 -11.02 3.31 7.67
C GLN A 122 -11.97 2.15 7.96
N GLY A 123 -13.11 2.08 7.28
CA GLY A 123 -14.08 0.99 7.40
C GLY A 123 -13.48 -0.35 6.98
N MET A 124 -12.69 -0.37 5.91
CA MET A 124 -11.99 -1.57 5.46
C MET A 124 -10.94 -2.03 6.49
N ILE A 125 -10.16 -1.10 7.03
CA ILE A 125 -9.18 -1.41 8.08
C ILE A 125 -9.87 -2.03 9.29
N ASN A 126 -10.96 -1.42 9.76
CA ASN A 126 -11.73 -1.91 10.90
C ASN A 126 -12.30 -3.31 10.67
N SER A 127 -12.58 -3.65 9.41
CA SER A 127 -13.14 -4.96 9.01
C SER A 127 -12.05 -5.99 8.68
N GLY A 128 -10.78 -5.63 8.77
CA GLY A 128 -9.67 -6.51 8.40
C GLY A 128 -9.56 -6.76 6.90
N ALA A 129 -10.10 -5.89 6.06
CA ALA A 129 -10.13 -6.02 4.60
C ALA A 129 -9.06 -5.17 3.94
N GLY A 130 -8.44 -5.69 2.88
CA GLY A 130 -7.49 -4.95 2.05
C GLY A 130 -6.10 -4.78 2.67
N GLY A 131 -5.35 -3.85 2.13
CA GLY A 131 -4.02 -3.51 2.60
C GLY A 131 -3.40 -2.37 1.80
N TRP A 132 -2.20 -1.97 2.22
CA TRP A 132 -1.47 -0.87 1.61
C TRP A 132 -0.63 -1.35 0.42
N SER A 133 -0.58 -0.55 -0.61
CA SER A 133 0.24 -0.79 -1.79
C SER A 133 0.90 0.51 -2.25
N TRP A 134 2.22 0.47 -2.41
CA TRP A 134 2.97 1.68 -2.76
C TRP A 134 2.88 2.02 -4.24
N ALA A 135 3.07 3.29 -4.56
CA ALA A 135 3.18 3.80 -5.90
C ALA A 135 4.63 4.24 -6.14
N THR A 136 5.37 3.44 -6.88
CA THR A 136 6.79 3.67 -7.18
C THR A 136 7.06 3.54 -8.66
N SER A 137 8.15 4.13 -9.13
CA SER A 137 8.64 3.92 -10.47
C SER A 137 10.14 3.71 -10.50
N GLY A 138 10.62 3.03 -11.52
CA GLY A 138 12.03 2.76 -11.74
C GLY A 138 12.23 1.60 -12.70
N PRO A 139 13.48 1.41 -13.18
CA PRO A 139 13.82 0.30 -14.08
C PRO A 139 13.56 -1.06 -13.44
N ASP A 140 13.04 -2.00 -14.21
CA ASP A 140 12.79 -3.36 -13.80
C ASP A 140 13.42 -4.32 -14.82
N SER A 141 14.38 -5.11 -14.34
CA SER A 141 15.07 -6.13 -15.13
C SER A 141 15.34 -7.35 -14.26
N SER A 142 16.56 -7.89 -14.23
CA SER A 142 16.94 -8.95 -13.26
C SER A 142 16.89 -8.44 -11.81
N VAL A 143 17.12 -7.15 -11.60
CA VAL A 143 16.88 -6.43 -10.35
C VAL A 143 15.99 -5.22 -10.62
N SER A 144 15.28 -4.78 -9.60
CA SER A 144 14.37 -3.63 -9.70
C SER A 144 14.92 -2.47 -8.89
N LEU A 145 14.96 -1.29 -9.52
CA LEU A 145 15.38 -0.05 -8.87
C LEU A 145 14.16 0.84 -8.63
N VAL A 146 14.07 1.43 -7.46
CA VAL A 146 13.08 2.46 -7.16
C VAL A 146 13.76 3.81 -7.36
N LYS A 147 13.22 4.63 -8.25
CA LYS A 147 13.74 5.97 -8.58
C LYS A 147 12.80 7.08 -8.11
N SER A 148 11.52 6.78 -7.91
CA SER A 148 10.55 7.73 -7.38
C SER A 148 9.51 7.04 -6.52
N PHE A 149 9.00 7.76 -5.53
CA PHE A 149 7.96 7.30 -4.61
C PHE A 149 6.83 8.33 -4.56
N HIS A 150 5.58 7.87 -4.68
CA HIS A 150 4.42 8.73 -4.88
C HIS A 150 3.30 8.53 -3.85
N GLY A 151 3.55 7.74 -2.80
CA GLY A 151 2.60 7.49 -1.73
C GLY A 151 2.10 6.06 -1.69
N PHE A 152 1.15 5.80 -0.80
CA PHE A 152 0.51 4.49 -0.62
C PHE A 152 -0.98 4.60 -0.92
N ASP A 153 -1.47 3.67 -1.73
CA ASP A 153 -2.90 3.50 -1.96
C ASP A 153 -3.41 2.31 -1.15
N TYR A 154 -4.67 2.34 -0.74
CA TYR A 154 -5.32 1.23 -0.05
C TYR A 154 -6.10 0.39 -1.07
N VAL A 155 -5.76 -0.89 -1.16
CA VAL A 155 -6.29 -1.79 -2.19
C VAL A 155 -6.92 -3.02 -1.56
N THR A 156 -7.80 -3.70 -2.30
CA THR A 156 -8.49 -4.90 -1.78
C THR A 156 -7.57 -6.10 -1.69
N VAL A 157 -6.62 -6.23 -2.65
CA VAL A 157 -5.68 -7.36 -2.70
C VAL A 157 -4.26 -6.80 -2.88
N PRO A 158 -3.56 -6.50 -1.79
CA PRO A 158 -2.21 -5.96 -1.87
C PRO A 158 -1.20 -7.02 -2.31
N ASN A 159 -0.17 -6.61 -3.06
CA ASN A 159 0.91 -7.49 -3.47
C ASN A 159 1.76 -7.97 -2.28
N TYR A 160 1.98 -7.10 -1.30
CA TYR A 160 2.72 -7.42 -0.09
C TYR A 160 1.78 -7.46 1.10
N ILE A 161 1.75 -8.59 1.79
CA ILE A 161 0.93 -8.77 2.98
C ILE A 161 1.64 -8.10 4.16
N SER A 162 0.88 -7.33 4.95
CA SER A 162 1.35 -6.76 6.21
C SER A 162 1.94 -7.85 7.12
N LEU A 163 3.06 -7.58 7.75
CA LEU A 163 3.67 -8.50 8.71
C LEU A 163 2.75 -8.75 9.91
N ASP A 164 1.93 -7.77 10.29
CA ASP A 164 0.95 -7.93 11.38
C ASP A 164 -0.18 -8.87 10.95
N LYS A 165 -0.64 -8.79 9.72
CA LYS A 165 -1.63 -9.73 9.16
C LYS A 165 -1.06 -11.15 9.05
N LYS A 166 0.22 -11.29 8.70
CA LYS A 166 0.91 -12.59 8.69
C LYS A 166 0.87 -13.23 10.08
N SER A 167 1.15 -12.48 11.13
CA SER A 167 1.10 -12.97 12.50
C SER A 167 -0.28 -13.47 12.87
N LEU A 168 -1.35 -12.72 12.51
CA LEU A 168 -2.73 -13.14 12.74
C LEU A 168 -3.08 -14.42 12.01
N MET A 169 -2.60 -14.58 10.76
CA MET A 169 -2.81 -15.82 9.99
C MET A 169 -2.14 -17.02 10.66
N LEU A 170 -0.94 -16.88 11.18
CA LEU A 170 -0.23 -17.92 11.88
C LEU A 170 -0.94 -18.33 13.18
N GLU A 171 -1.37 -17.38 13.98
CA GLU A 171 -2.14 -17.65 15.20
C GLU A 171 -3.43 -18.40 14.89
N SER A 172 -4.19 -17.98 13.89
CA SER A 172 -5.42 -18.67 13.47
C SER A 172 -5.17 -20.10 13.05
N ALA A 173 -4.07 -20.36 12.33
CA ALA A 173 -3.69 -21.71 11.93
C ALA A 173 -3.31 -22.59 13.13
N GLU A 174 -2.53 -22.06 14.05
CA GLU A 174 -2.13 -22.77 15.28
C GLU A 174 -3.33 -23.08 16.17
N GLU A 175 -4.23 -22.12 16.37
CA GLU A 175 -5.47 -22.32 17.13
C GLU A 175 -6.34 -23.40 16.51
N ARG A 176 -6.46 -23.39 15.17
CA ARG A 176 -7.23 -24.39 14.43
C ARG A 176 -6.64 -25.78 14.58
N ASP A 177 -5.32 -25.90 14.44
CA ASP A 177 -4.62 -27.18 14.58
C ASP A 177 -4.73 -27.72 16.03
N ALA A 178 -4.62 -26.85 17.02
CA ALA A 178 -4.82 -27.21 18.42
C ALA A 178 -6.24 -27.70 18.71
N ALA A 179 -7.26 -27.04 18.15
CA ALA A 179 -8.66 -27.45 18.29
C ALA A 179 -8.94 -28.80 17.66
N ILE A 180 -8.39 -29.05 16.46
CA ILE A 180 -8.52 -30.36 15.78
C ILE A 180 -7.85 -31.46 16.61
N HIS A 181 -6.68 -31.21 17.13
CA HIS A 181 -5.94 -32.16 17.95
C HIS A 181 -6.70 -32.50 19.24
N ALA A 182 -7.24 -31.51 19.91
CA ALA A 182 -8.06 -31.70 21.12
C ALA A 182 -9.32 -32.54 20.83
N ALA A 183 -10.00 -32.28 19.72
CA ALA A 183 -11.19 -33.05 19.30
C ALA A 183 -10.85 -34.52 19.02
N LEU A 184 -9.69 -34.80 18.40
CA LEU A 184 -9.24 -36.16 18.15
C LEU A 184 -8.91 -36.91 19.44
N ILE A 185 -8.36 -36.24 20.42
CA ILE A 185 -8.07 -36.83 21.73
C ILE A 185 -9.36 -37.19 22.48
N GLU A 186 -10.36 -36.33 22.46
CA GLU A 186 -11.67 -36.57 23.11
C GLU A 186 -12.41 -37.75 22.51
N GLN A 187 -12.25 -38.02 21.21
CA GLN A 187 -12.88 -39.15 20.52
C GLN A 187 -12.12 -40.46 20.66
N GLY A 188 -10.88 -40.37 21.07
CA GLY A 188 -10.03 -41.54 21.27
C GLY A 188 -10.13 -42.08 22.67
#